data_40030bd8fd3398f0096e9b82a0cac42b
#
_entry.id   40030bd8fd3398f0096e9b82a0cac42b
#
_cell.length_a   1.000
_cell.length_b   1.000
_cell.length_c   1.000
_cell.angle_alpha   90.00
_cell.angle_beta   90.00
_cell.angle_gamma   90.00
#
_symmetry.space_group_name_H-M   'P 1'
#
loop_
_entity.id
_entity.type
_entity.pdbx_description
1 polymer ?
#
loop_
_entity_poly.entity_id
_entity_poly.type
_entity_poly.pdbx_seq_one_letter_code
_entity_poly.pdbx_strand_id
1 'polypeptide(L)'
;MLLNARRVFDEDGSASAILLAIEDVTRRREADREKDELLQAKEILLQEMQHRVANSLQIIASILLLKARTVQSEETRSHLRDAHQRVMSVATVQQQLHASGLNEGIEIGPYLTKLCASLAASMIGEARALSIKVQATSGRAVSSEAVSLGLIVTELVINALKHGFPAGAEGEILVSYDAQDSSWCLSVSDNGLGSQEASGEVPHTGLGTSIVEALAHQLEATVEKTSGPEGTGDDQCTRNQRANSDWR
;
A
#
# COMPACT_ATOMS: atom_id res chain seq x y z
N MET A 1 45.33 0.61 -5.74
CA MET A 1 46.32 1.69 -5.82
C MET A 1 45.68 2.82 -6.62
N LEU A 2 45.60 4.00 -6.05
CA LEU A 2 45.18 5.24 -6.73
C LEU A 2 46.44 6.08 -6.95
N LEU A 3 46.60 6.61 -8.13
CA LEU A 3 47.77 7.40 -8.51
C LEU A 3 47.29 8.77 -8.95
N ASN A 4 47.80 9.81 -8.29
CA ASN A 4 47.52 11.18 -8.63
C ASN A 4 48.82 11.90 -8.93
N ALA A 5 48.94 12.51 -10.11
CA ALA A 5 50.17 13.21 -10.56
C ALA A 5 49.84 14.68 -10.83
N ARG A 6 50.65 15.60 -10.29
CA ARG A 6 50.54 17.03 -10.49
C ARG A 6 51.89 17.61 -10.90
N ARG A 7 51.89 18.43 -11.95
CA ARG A 7 53.07 19.24 -12.32
C ARG A 7 53.19 20.41 -11.35
N VAL A 8 54.41 20.63 -10.92
CA VAL A 8 54.82 21.80 -10.13
C VAL A 8 55.66 22.65 -11.07
N PHE A 9 55.36 23.96 -11.12
CA PHE A 9 56.07 24.91 -11.95
C PHE A 9 56.88 25.86 -11.04
N ASP A 10 58.04 26.27 -11.53
CA ASP A 10 58.84 27.33 -10.89
C ASP A 10 58.26 28.75 -11.15
N GLU A 11 58.82 29.75 -10.50
CA GLU A 11 58.37 31.15 -10.62
C GLU A 11 58.50 31.70 -12.06
N ASP A 12 59.36 31.12 -12.87
CA ASP A 12 59.57 31.47 -14.30
C ASP A 12 58.63 30.71 -15.24
N GLY A 13 57.71 29.88 -14.72
CA GLY A 13 56.73 29.10 -15.48
C GLY A 13 57.29 27.81 -16.10
N SER A 14 58.54 27.46 -15.85
CA SER A 14 59.10 26.18 -16.29
C SER A 14 58.66 25.06 -15.36
N ALA A 15 58.42 23.83 -15.94
CA ALA A 15 58.03 22.68 -15.15
C ALA A 15 59.26 22.15 -14.41
N SER A 16 59.34 22.27 -13.07
CA SER A 16 60.50 21.87 -12.26
C SER A 16 60.36 20.45 -11.70
N ALA A 17 59.13 20.00 -11.43
CA ALA A 17 58.91 18.69 -10.82
C ALA A 17 57.53 18.10 -11.15
N ILE A 18 57.41 16.78 -10.96
CA ILE A 18 56.14 16.07 -10.95
C ILE A 18 55.93 15.53 -9.53
N LEU A 19 54.92 16.01 -8.86
CA LEU A 19 54.47 15.47 -7.55
C LEU A 19 53.60 14.25 -7.83
N LEU A 20 53.99 13.10 -7.31
CA LEU A 20 53.26 11.85 -7.43
C LEU A 20 52.74 11.44 -6.07
N ALA A 21 51.44 11.38 -5.91
CA ALA A 21 50.81 10.81 -4.73
C ALA A 21 50.27 9.41 -5.06
N ILE A 22 50.73 8.42 -4.27
CA ILE A 22 50.32 7.03 -4.39
C ILE A 22 49.57 6.64 -3.15
N GLU A 23 48.31 6.22 -3.29
CA GLU A 23 47.47 5.77 -2.21
C GLU A 23 47.14 4.28 -2.42
N ASP A 24 47.35 3.48 -1.38
CA ASP A 24 46.88 2.10 -1.38
C ASP A 24 45.42 2.03 -0.95
N VAL A 25 44.54 1.83 -1.91
CA VAL A 25 43.09 1.75 -1.72
C VAL A 25 42.59 0.29 -1.67
N THR A 26 43.47 -0.68 -1.55
CA THR A 26 43.11 -2.12 -1.59
C THR A 26 42.10 -2.46 -0.52
N ARG A 27 42.38 -2.14 0.75
CA ARG A 27 41.45 -2.39 1.88
C ARG A 27 40.12 -1.72 1.71
N ARG A 28 40.08 -0.49 1.18
CA ARG A 28 38.85 0.24 0.94
C ARG A 28 38.02 -0.46 -0.13
N ARG A 29 38.60 -0.87 -1.23
CA ARG A 29 37.91 -1.60 -2.31
C ARG A 29 37.42 -2.98 -1.87
N GLU A 30 38.17 -3.68 -1.03
CA GLU A 30 37.75 -4.97 -0.46
C GLU A 30 36.51 -4.75 0.46
N ALA A 31 36.55 -3.77 1.33
CA ALA A 31 35.41 -3.43 2.20
C ALA A 31 34.18 -2.97 1.41
N ASP A 32 34.36 -2.17 0.37
CA ASP A 32 33.25 -1.74 -0.51
C ASP A 32 32.64 -2.96 -1.23
N ARG A 33 33.45 -3.88 -1.72
CA ARG A 33 33.00 -5.11 -2.36
C ARG A 33 32.25 -6.03 -1.41
N GLU A 34 32.79 -6.26 -0.21
CA GLU A 34 32.13 -7.06 0.83
C GLU A 34 30.77 -6.44 1.22
N LYS A 35 30.71 -5.11 1.36
CA LYS A 35 29.47 -4.39 1.60
C LYS A 35 28.44 -4.62 0.50
N ASP A 36 28.85 -4.55 -0.77
CA ASP A 36 27.96 -4.75 -1.91
C ASP A 36 27.44 -6.20 -1.96
N GLU A 37 28.30 -7.17 -1.70
CA GLU A 37 27.92 -8.60 -1.61
C GLU A 37 26.91 -8.83 -0.46
N LEU A 38 27.11 -8.21 0.71
CA LEU A 38 26.18 -8.30 1.84
C LEU A 38 24.84 -7.63 1.54
N LEU A 39 24.83 -6.49 0.84
CA LEU A 39 23.60 -5.83 0.42
C LEU A 39 22.80 -6.69 -0.54
N GLN A 40 23.45 -7.29 -1.54
CA GLN A 40 22.78 -8.22 -2.47
C GLN A 40 22.23 -9.46 -1.75
N ALA A 41 23.00 -10.06 -0.87
CA ALA A 41 22.54 -11.21 -0.08
C ALA A 41 21.32 -10.84 0.79
N LYS A 42 21.32 -9.66 1.41
CA LYS A 42 20.19 -9.14 2.19
C LYS A 42 18.94 -8.96 1.31
N GLU A 43 19.09 -8.41 0.11
CA GLU A 43 17.95 -8.21 -0.81
C GLU A 43 17.32 -9.54 -1.22
N ILE A 44 18.14 -10.54 -1.57
CA ILE A 44 17.67 -11.89 -1.93
C ILE A 44 16.91 -12.52 -0.76
N LEU A 45 17.45 -12.43 0.47
CA LEU A 45 16.80 -13.00 1.66
C LEU A 45 15.47 -12.29 1.97
N LEU A 46 15.41 -10.97 1.84
CA LEU A 46 14.17 -10.22 2.03
C LEU A 46 13.12 -10.64 1.01
N GLN A 47 13.51 -10.79 -0.25
CA GLN A 47 12.61 -11.25 -1.31
C GLN A 47 12.08 -12.67 -1.03
N GLU A 48 12.93 -13.59 -0.61
CA GLU A 48 12.52 -14.96 -0.25
C GLU A 48 11.56 -14.96 0.94
N MET A 49 11.86 -14.19 2.00
CA MET A 49 10.97 -14.09 3.16
C MET A 49 9.58 -13.58 2.78
N GLN A 50 9.51 -12.60 1.91
CA GLN A 50 8.27 -12.00 1.48
C GLN A 50 7.45 -12.98 0.62
N HIS A 51 8.09 -13.71 -0.30
CA HIS A 51 7.42 -14.81 -1.03
C HIS A 51 6.85 -15.87 -0.09
N ARG A 52 7.58 -16.20 0.97
CA ARG A 52 7.11 -17.16 1.99
C ARG A 52 5.90 -16.61 2.75
N VAL A 53 5.89 -15.31 3.09
CA VAL A 53 4.74 -14.66 3.74
C VAL A 53 3.51 -14.71 2.83
N ALA A 54 3.64 -14.34 1.56
CA ALA A 54 2.54 -14.37 0.60
C ALA A 54 1.98 -15.80 0.44
N ASN A 55 2.85 -16.81 0.31
CA ASN A 55 2.45 -18.21 0.24
C ASN A 55 1.71 -18.68 1.52
N SER A 56 2.19 -18.26 2.69
CA SER A 56 1.54 -18.60 3.97
C SER A 56 0.15 -17.97 4.07
N LEU A 57 -0.02 -16.73 3.63
CA LEU A 57 -1.32 -16.07 3.57
C LEU A 57 -2.29 -16.77 2.61
N GLN A 58 -1.82 -17.24 1.45
CA GLN A 58 -2.64 -18.02 0.51
C GLN A 58 -3.11 -19.35 1.12
N ILE A 59 -2.25 -20.01 1.88
CA ILE A 59 -2.63 -21.25 2.59
C ILE A 59 -3.71 -20.95 3.65
N ILE A 60 -3.55 -19.90 4.45
CA ILE A 60 -4.53 -19.48 5.45
C ILE A 60 -5.86 -19.16 4.77
N ALA A 61 -5.85 -18.39 3.68
CA ALA A 61 -7.04 -18.07 2.90
C ALA A 61 -7.75 -19.34 2.38
N SER A 62 -6.98 -20.30 1.87
CA SER A 62 -7.52 -21.58 1.41
C SER A 62 -8.18 -22.39 2.53
N ILE A 63 -7.60 -22.40 3.73
CA ILE A 63 -8.16 -23.05 4.91
C ILE A 63 -9.48 -22.38 5.32
N LEU A 64 -9.54 -21.05 5.35
CA LEU A 64 -10.76 -20.29 5.66
C LEU A 64 -11.89 -20.63 4.67
N LEU A 65 -11.57 -20.64 3.36
CA LEU A 65 -12.54 -20.99 2.33
C LEU A 65 -13.04 -22.44 2.46
N LEU A 66 -12.14 -23.38 2.78
CA LEU A 66 -12.50 -24.77 2.98
C LEU A 66 -13.42 -24.91 4.20
N LYS A 67 -13.13 -24.22 5.29
CA LYS A 67 -13.98 -24.19 6.49
C LYS A 67 -15.34 -23.58 6.20
N ALA A 68 -15.41 -22.50 5.43
CA ALA A 68 -16.66 -21.87 5.02
C ALA A 68 -17.59 -22.83 4.26
N ARG A 69 -17.05 -23.82 3.53
CA ARG A 69 -17.85 -24.84 2.83
C ARG A 69 -18.46 -25.89 3.76
N THR A 70 -17.87 -26.13 4.93
CA THR A 70 -18.28 -27.19 5.88
C THR A 70 -19.19 -26.70 6.99
N VAL A 71 -19.26 -25.39 7.21
CA VAL A 71 -20.08 -24.79 8.27
C VAL A 71 -21.54 -24.70 7.85
N GLN A 72 -22.47 -25.05 8.77
CA GLN A 72 -23.91 -25.05 8.50
C GLN A 72 -24.57 -23.69 8.69
N SER A 73 -24.06 -22.84 9.60
CA SER A 73 -24.56 -21.49 9.82
C SER A 73 -24.17 -20.58 8.65
N GLU A 74 -25.17 -19.95 8.01
CA GLU A 74 -24.91 -19.00 6.91
C GLU A 74 -24.17 -17.76 7.41
N GLU A 75 -24.49 -17.28 8.62
CA GLU A 75 -23.77 -16.17 9.25
C GLU A 75 -22.27 -16.50 9.45
N THR A 76 -21.97 -17.66 10.03
CA THR A 76 -20.57 -18.11 10.19
C THR A 76 -19.88 -18.29 8.85
N ARG A 77 -20.61 -18.77 7.84
CA ARG A 77 -20.09 -18.92 6.47
C ARG A 77 -19.74 -17.57 5.85
N SER A 78 -20.58 -16.56 6.05
CA SER A 78 -20.32 -15.18 5.61
C SER A 78 -19.07 -14.63 6.29
N HIS A 79 -18.95 -14.75 7.61
CA HIS A 79 -17.77 -14.27 8.34
C HIS A 79 -16.47 -14.95 7.89
N LEU A 80 -16.50 -16.26 7.60
CA LEU A 80 -15.32 -16.95 7.08
C LEU A 80 -14.94 -16.53 5.66
N ARG A 81 -15.93 -16.22 4.79
CA ARG A 81 -15.66 -15.66 3.47
C ARG A 81 -15.07 -14.26 3.58
N ASP A 82 -15.56 -13.44 4.48
CA ASP A 82 -15.01 -12.11 4.73
C ASP A 82 -13.56 -12.19 5.20
N ALA A 83 -13.28 -13.05 6.15
CA ALA A 83 -11.92 -13.28 6.62
C ALA A 83 -11.00 -13.80 5.49
N HIS A 84 -11.50 -14.71 4.63
CA HIS A 84 -10.77 -15.17 3.45
C HIS A 84 -10.43 -14.00 2.51
N GLN A 85 -11.38 -13.13 2.20
CA GLN A 85 -11.16 -12.00 1.30
C GLN A 85 -10.12 -11.02 1.86
N ARG A 86 -10.18 -10.73 3.16
CA ARG A 86 -9.20 -9.87 3.84
C ARG A 86 -7.79 -10.47 3.80
N VAL A 87 -7.65 -11.75 4.05
CA VAL A 87 -6.34 -12.43 3.95
C VAL A 87 -5.82 -12.40 2.51
N MET A 88 -6.68 -12.62 1.52
CA MET A 88 -6.31 -12.56 0.10
C MET A 88 -5.90 -11.15 -0.33
N SER A 89 -6.56 -10.11 0.15
CA SER A 89 -6.16 -8.73 -0.16
C SER A 89 -4.80 -8.39 0.44
N VAL A 90 -4.51 -8.81 1.68
CA VAL A 90 -3.17 -8.67 2.28
C VAL A 90 -2.12 -9.37 1.42
N ALA A 91 -2.39 -10.60 0.98
CA ALA A 91 -1.47 -11.36 0.14
C ALA A 91 -1.20 -10.65 -1.21
N THR A 92 -2.26 -10.09 -1.83
CA THR A 92 -2.15 -9.34 -3.08
C THR A 92 -1.32 -8.06 -2.89
N VAL A 93 -1.57 -7.32 -1.82
CA VAL A 93 -0.79 -6.14 -1.44
C VAL A 93 0.69 -6.52 -1.29
N GLN A 94 1.00 -7.55 -0.53
CA GLN A 94 2.37 -8.03 -0.32
C GLN A 94 3.06 -8.41 -1.64
N GLN A 95 2.37 -9.06 -2.57
CA GLN A 95 2.92 -9.41 -3.88
C GLN A 95 3.19 -8.18 -4.76
N GLN A 96 2.34 -7.17 -4.72
CA GLN A 96 2.51 -5.96 -5.55
C GLN A 96 3.66 -5.08 -5.08
N LEU A 97 3.93 -5.03 -3.78
CA LEU A 97 5.04 -4.29 -3.19
C LEU A 97 6.41 -4.78 -3.69
N HIS A 98 6.50 -6.03 -4.14
CA HIS A 98 7.75 -6.61 -4.68
C HIS A 98 8.12 -6.14 -6.07
N ALA A 99 7.12 -5.82 -6.90
CA ALA A 99 7.37 -5.40 -8.27
C ALA A 99 8.04 -4.02 -8.37
N SER A 100 8.08 -3.26 -7.27
CA SER A 100 8.48 -1.85 -7.27
C SER A 100 9.91 -1.54 -6.80
N GLY A 101 10.71 -2.54 -6.39
CA GLY A 101 12.09 -2.33 -5.90
C GLY A 101 12.16 -1.73 -4.49
N LEU A 102 13.12 -2.21 -3.68
CA LEU A 102 13.22 -1.89 -2.24
C LEU A 102 13.68 -0.46 -1.90
N ASN A 103 14.25 0.28 -2.85
CA ASN A 103 14.88 1.58 -2.60
C ASN A 103 14.14 2.79 -3.18
N GLU A 104 13.18 2.57 -4.04
CA GLU A 104 12.39 3.66 -4.62
C GLU A 104 10.97 3.55 -4.09
N GLY A 105 10.50 4.45 -3.22
CA GLY A 105 9.13 4.44 -2.68
C GLY A 105 8.07 4.02 -3.72
N ILE A 106 6.97 3.47 -3.26
CA ILE A 106 5.91 2.90 -4.10
C ILE A 106 5.04 4.02 -4.67
N GLU A 107 4.84 4.04 -5.98
CA GLU A 107 3.89 4.96 -6.61
C GLU A 107 2.45 4.53 -6.27
N ILE A 108 1.74 5.35 -5.51
CA ILE A 108 0.43 5.00 -4.94
C ILE A 108 -0.65 4.88 -6.02
N GLY A 109 -0.65 5.73 -7.04
CA GLY A 109 -1.65 5.66 -8.11
C GLY A 109 -1.67 4.32 -8.85
N PRO A 110 -0.56 3.88 -9.49
CA PRO A 110 -0.46 2.56 -10.11
C PRO A 110 -0.74 1.40 -9.16
N TYR A 111 -0.30 1.53 -7.91
CA TYR A 111 -0.52 0.53 -6.87
C TYR A 111 -2.02 0.35 -6.56
N LEU A 112 -2.75 1.44 -6.25
CA LEU A 112 -4.19 1.40 -5.98
C LEU A 112 -4.98 0.94 -7.19
N THR A 113 -4.57 1.33 -8.40
CA THR A 113 -5.22 0.88 -9.65
C THR A 113 -5.17 -0.65 -9.79
N LYS A 114 -4.01 -1.26 -9.56
CA LYS A 114 -3.85 -2.73 -9.61
C LYS A 114 -4.63 -3.43 -8.50
N LEU A 115 -4.61 -2.87 -7.29
CA LEU A 115 -5.35 -3.40 -6.15
C LEU A 115 -6.86 -3.40 -6.42
N CYS A 116 -7.41 -2.27 -6.85
CA CYS A 116 -8.83 -2.12 -7.17
C CYS A 116 -9.26 -3.01 -8.34
N ALA A 117 -8.43 -3.18 -9.37
CA ALA A 117 -8.68 -4.11 -10.46
C ALA A 117 -8.77 -5.57 -9.96
N SER A 118 -7.89 -5.96 -9.03
CA SER A 118 -7.93 -7.30 -8.41
C SER A 118 -9.19 -7.50 -7.54
N LEU A 119 -9.57 -6.48 -6.77
CA LEU A 119 -10.82 -6.50 -5.98
C LEU A 119 -12.04 -6.61 -6.88
N ALA A 120 -12.11 -5.82 -7.95
CA ALA A 120 -13.20 -5.89 -8.93
C ALA A 120 -13.31 -7.29 -9.53
N ALA A 121 -12.21 -7.87 -10.01
CA ALA A 121 -12.19 -9.21 -10.60
C ALA A 121 -12.63 -10.32 -9.64
N SER A 122 -12.35 -10.15 -8.32
CA SER A 122 -12.68 -11.18 -7.31
C SER A 122 -14.08 -11.05 -6.72
N MET A 123 -14.66 -9.84 -6.69
CA MET A 123 -15.88 -9.54 -5.95
C MET A 123 -17.05 -9.10 -6.83
N ILE A 124 -16.77 -8.50 -7.98
CA ILE A 124 -17.79 -8.07 -8.93
C ILE A 124 -17.91 -9.18 -9.97
N GLY A 125 -18.95 -10.05 -9.83
CA GLY A 125 -19.23 -11.07 -10.83
C GLY A 125 -19.75 -10.44 -12.13
N GLU A 126 -19.68 -11.19 -13.25
CA GLU A 126 -20.13 -10.74 -14.58
C GLU A 126 -21.60 -10.25 -14.64
N ALA A 127 -22.40 -10.62 -13.64
CA ALA A 127 -23.82 -10.25 -13.56
C ALA A 127 -24.09 -8.93 -12.83
N ARG A 128 -23.09 -8.28 -12.24
CA ARG A 128 -23.24 -7.01 -11.53
C ARG A 128 -22.69 -5.86 -12.36
N ALA A 129 -23.52 -4.86 -12.64
CA ALA A 129 -23.12 -3.61 -13.32
C ALA A 129 -22.44 -2.62 -12.33
N LEU A 130 -21.46 -3.10 -11.57
CA LEU A 130 -20.70 -2.28 -10.62
C LEU A 130 -19.29 -2.03 -11.18
N SER A 131 -18.75 -0.86 -10.92
CA SER A 131 -17.39 -0.51 -11.31
C SER A 131 -16.61 0.12 -10.17
N ILE A 132 -15.30 -0.09 -10.16
CA ILE A 132 -14.37 0.59 -9.24
C ILE A 132 -13.45 1.46 -10.08
N LYS A 133 -13.46 2.76 -9.82
CA LYS A 133 -12.58 3.74 -10.46
C LYS A 133 -11.54 4.25 -9.48
N VAL A 134 -10.33 4.53 -9.98
CA VAL A 134 -9.24 5.10 -9.19
C VAL A 134 -8.85 6.42 -9.80
N GLN A 135 -8.81 7.46 -8.97
CA GLN A 135 -8.29 8.79 -9.30
C GLN A 135 -7.16 9.10 -8.32
N ALA A 136 -5.93 9.21 -8.80
CA ALA A 136 -4.79 9.46 -7.93
C ALA A 136 -3.88 10.52 -8.53
N THR A 137 -3.47 11.46 -7.69
CA THR A 137 -2.33 12.34 -8.00
C THR A 137 -1.02 11.59 -7.83
N SER A 138 0.08 12.16 -8.34
CA SER A 138 1.40 11.59 -8.14
C SER A 138 1.79 11.64 -6.67
N GLY A 139 2.07 10.49 -6.07
CA GLY A 139 2.54 10.37 -4.69
C GLY A 139 3.30 9.07 -4.51
N ARG A 140 4.31 9.11 -3.64
CA ARG A 140 5.11 7.92 -3.27
C ARG A 140 5.03 7.69 -1.78
N ALA A 141 4.96 6.43 -1.38
CA ALA A 141 4.94 6.03 0.01
C ALA A 141 5.97 4.92 0.27
N VAL A 142 6.42 4.77 1.51
CA VAL A 142 7.22 3.61 1.89
C VAL A 142 6.35 2.36 1.94
N SER A 143 6.98 1.18 1.83
CA SER A 143 6.25 -0.11 1.76
C SER A 143 5.23 -0.31 2.88
N SER A 144 5.57 0.06 4.13
CA SER A 144 4.65 -0.07 5.27
C SER A 144 3.41 0.83 5.16
N GLU A 145 3.58 2.05 4.68
CA GLU A 145 2.46 2.98 4.44
C GLU A 145 1.57 2.47 3.29
N ALA A 146 2.17 2.03 2.18
CA ALA A 146 1.43 1.47 1.05
C ALA A 146 0.60 0.24 1.44
N VAL A 147 1.13 -0.65 2.31
CA VAL A 147 0.36 -1.78 2.89
C VAL A 147 -0.84 -1.26 3.64
N SER A 148 -0.65 -0.31 4.56
CA SER A 148 -1.74 0.24 5.37
C SER A 148 -2.81 0.93 4.52
N LEU A 149 -2.40 1.74 3.53
CA LEU A 149 -3.32 2.37 2.55
C LEU A 149 -4.10 1.33 1.75
N GLY A 150 -3.42 0.28 1.27
CA GLY A 150 -4.06 -0.79 0.51
C GLY A 150 -5.08 -1.58 1.34
N LEU A 151 -4.80 -1.83 2.61
CA LEU A 151 -5.74 -2.48 3.52
C LEU A 151 -6.96 -1.59 3.82
N ILE A 152 -6.75 -0.29 4.05
CA ILE A 152 -7.84 0.67 4.21
C ILE A 152 -8.74 0.66 2.98
N VAL A 153 -8.18 0.82 1.78
CA VAL A 153 -8.96 0.77 0.52
C VAL A 153 -9.72 -0.54 0.39
N THR A 154 -9.07 -1.66 0.71
CA THR A 154 -9.72 -2.97 0.65
C THR A 154 -10.93 -3.05 1.55
N GLU A 155 -10.80 -2.65 2.82
CA GLU A 155 -11.91 -2.68 3.78
C GLU A 155 -13.04 -1.75 3.36
N LEU A 156 -12.73 -0.53 2.91
CA LEU A 156 -13.73 0.43 2.47
C LEU A 156 -14.47 -0.02 1.20
N VAL A 157 -13.73 -0.54 0.21
CA VAL A 157 -14.34 -1.10 -1.01
C VAL A 157 -15.21 -2.32 -0.71
N ILE A 158 -14.77 -3.22 0.18
CA ILE A 158 -15.58 -4.36 0.60
C ILE A 158 -16.86 -3.89 1.28
N ASN A 159 -16.78 -2.88 2.14
CA ASN A 159 -17.93 -2.31 2.82
C ASN A 159 -18.91 -1.68 1.81
N ALA A 160 -18.43 -0.88 0.87
CA ALA A 160 -19.25 -0.29 -0.20
C ALA A 160 -19.95 -1.38 -1.03
N LEU A 161 -19.24 -2.43 -1.46
CA LEU A 161 -19.81 -3.53 -2.26
C LEU A 161 -20.86 -4.35 -1.50
N LYS A 162 -20.77 -4.45 -0.17
CA LYS A 162 -21.71 -5.21 0.66
C LYS A 162 -22.91 -4.40 1.09
N HIS A 163 -22.71 -3.16 1.42
CA HIS A 163 -23.70 -2.32 2.09
C HIS A 163 -24.26 -1.20 1.21
N GLY A 164 -23.47 -0.71 0.25
CA GLY A 164 -23.88 0.38 -0.63
C GLY A 164 -24.84 -0.05 -1.74
N PHE A 165 -24.77 -1.31 -2.20
CA PHE A 165 -25.51 -1.73 -3.40
C PHE A 165 -26.37 -2.97 -3.15
N PRO A 166 -27.71 -2.87 -3.30
CA PRO A 166 -28.59 -4.03 -3.29
C PRO A 166 -28.30 -4.98 -4.45
N ALA A 167 -28.80 -6.20 -4.34
CA ALA A 167 -28.62 -7.21 -5.37
C ALA A 167 -29.21 -6.72 -6.71
N GLY A 168 -28.39 -6.72 -7.78
CA GLY A 168 -28.79 -6.26 -9.10
C GLY A 168 -28.70 -4.76 -9.35
N ALA A 169 -28.27 -3.96 -8.40
CA ALA A 169 -28.03 -2.54 -8.59
C ALA A 169 -26.81 -2.28 -9.48
N GLU A 170 -26.89 -1.21 -10.24
CA GLU A 170 -25.76 -0.61 -10.95
C GLU A 170 -25.12 0.45 -10.08
N GLY A 171 -23.81 0.64 -10.22
CA GLY A 171 -23.15 1.68 -9.46
C GLY A 171 -21.64 1.76 -9.64
N GLU A 172 -21.08 2.76 -8.98
CA GLU A 172 -19.65 3.07 -9.07
C GLU A 172 -19.08 3.33 -7.67
N ILE A 173 -17.92 2.78 -7.44
CA ILE A 173 -17.09 3.09 -6.28
C ILE A 173 -15.91 3.88 -6.79
N LEU A 174 -15.67 5.06 -6.22
CA LEU A 174 -14.55 5.93 -6.54
C LEU A 174 -13.53 5.90 -5.41
N VAL A 175 -12.32 5.48 -5.71
CA VAL A 175 -11.16 5.55 -4.83
C VAL A 175 -10.30 6.73 -5.26
N SER A 176 -10.18 7.74 -4.41
CA SER A 176 -9.38 8.93 -4.70
C SER A 176 -8.19 9.03 -3.76
N TYR A 177 -7.02 9.33 -4.31
CA TYR A 177 -5.81 9.62 -3.54
C TYR A 177 -5.20 10.94 -4.02
N ASP A 178 -5.09 11.88 -3.10
CA ASP A 178 -4.48 13.19 -3.37
C ASP A 178 -3.32 13.42 -2.41
N ALA A 179 -2.14 13.66 -2.96
CA ALA A 179 -0.93 13.97 -2.22
C ALA A 179 -0.51 15.41 -2.48
N GLN A 180 -0.38 16.19 -1.41
CA GLN A 180 0.05 17.59 -1.44
C GLN A 180 1.23 17.77 -0.49
N ASP A 181 2.41 18.11 -1.02
CA ASP A 181 3.67 18.38 -0.32
C ASP A 181 3.94 17.55 0.95
N SER A 182 3.27 17.87 2.06
CA SER A 182 3.45 17.23 3.37
C SER A 182 2.23 16.48 3.88
N SER A 183 1.15 16.42 3.10
CA SER A 183 -0.11 15.78 3.48
C SER A 183 -0.64 14.91 2.35
N TRP A 184 -1.50 13.96 2.70
CA TRP A 184 -2.24 13.18 1.72
C TRP A 184 -3.68 12.96 2.20
N CYS A 185 -4.59 12.77 1.26
CA CYS A 185 -5.97 12.38 1.50
C CYS A 185 -6.30 11.15 0.66
N LEU A 186 -6.82 10.12 1.31
CA LEU A 186 -7.38 8.94 0.66
C LEU A 186 -8.88 8.94 0.94
N SER A 187 -9.70 8.85 -0.11
CA SER A 187 -11.15 8.72 0.04
C SER A 187 -11.69 7.56 -0.77
N VAL A 188 -12.74 6.93 -0.26
CA VAL A 188 -13.53 5.93 -0.96
C VAL A 188 -14.98 6.35 -0.87
N SER A 189 -15.59 6.61 -2.01
CA SER A 189 -16.99 6.98 -2.13
C SER A 189 -17.75 6.03 -3.03
N ASP A 190 -19.03 5.84 -2.76
CA ASP A 190 -19.92 5.08 -3.61
C ASP A 190 -21.20 5.86 -3.90
N ASN A 191 -21.83 5.58 -5.04
CA ASN A 191 -23.11 6.16 -5.42
C ASN A 191 -24.30 5.23 -5.10
N GLY A 192 -24.15 4.40 -4.07
CA GLY A 192 -25.16 3.47 -3.61
C GLY A 192 -26.28 4.14 -2.81
N LEU A 193 -27.01 3.33 -2.02
CA LEU A 193 -28.16 3.80 -1.25
C LEU A 193 -27.80 4.71 -0.05
N GLY A 194 -26.52 4.89 0.25
CA GLY A 194 -26.05 5.53 1.48
C GLY A 194 -26.42 4.72 2.74
N SER A 195 -25.83 5.06 3.87
CA SER A 195 -26.29 4.51 5.14
C SER A 195 -27.63 5.17 5.48
N GLN A 196 -28.75 4.48 5.21
CA GLN A 196 -29.96 4.82 5.92
C GLN A 196 -29.63 4.64 7.40
N GLU A 197 -29.70 5.71 8.17
CA GLU A 197 -29.81 5.64 9.62
C GLU A 197 -31.09 4.82 9.91
N ALA A 198 -30.95 3.49 9.91
CA ALA A 198 -31.98 2.59 10.35
C ALA A 198 -32.16 2.89 11.84
N SER A 199 -33.14 3.74 12.12
CA SER A 199 -33.89 3.82 13.40
C SER A 199 -33.16 3.14 14.58
N GLY A 200 -32.39 3.92 15.36
CA GLY A 200 -32.25 3.71 16.80
C GLY A 200 -31.35 2.56 17.28
N GLU A 201 -30.70 1.81 16.43
CA GLU A 201 -29.72 0.81 16.84
C GLU A 201 -28.31 1.43 16.84
N VAL A 202 -27.59 1.22 17.95
CA VAL A 202 -26.19 1.61 18.10
C VAL A 202 -25.41 1.08 16.90
N PRO A 203 -24.64 1.94 16.19
CA PRO A 203 -23.86 1.47 15.05
C PRO A 203 -22.96 0.33 15.50
N HIS A 204 -23.22 -0.88 15.04
CA HIS A 204 -22.29 -1.99 15.23
C HIS A 204 -21.01 -1.63 14.48
N THR A 205 -20.01 -1.18 15.21
CA THR A 205 -18.63 -1.03 14.70
C THR A 205 -18.18 -2.42 14.26
N GLY A 206 -18.37 -2.70 12.98
CA GLY A 206 -17.91 -3.96 12.39
C GLY A 206 -16.39 -4.07 12.47
N LEU A 207 -15.86 -5.29 12.44
CA LEU A 207 -14.42 -5.56 12.49
C LEU A 207 -13.64 -4.72 11.45
N GLY A 208 -14.24 -4.44 10.27
CA GLY A 208 -13.65 -3.61 9.22
C GLY A 208 -13.39 -2.17 9.64
N THR A 209 -14.35 -1.54 10.31
CA THR A 209 -14.20 -0.16 10.81
C THR A 209 -13.07 -0.05 11.82
N SER A 210 -12.98 -0.99 12.76
CA SER A 210 -11.88 -1.03 13.74
C SER A 210 -10.51 -1.23 13.09
N ILE A 211 -10.43 -1.99 11.99
CA ILE A 211 -9.19 -2.15 11.22
C ILE A 211 -8.81 -0.83 10.55
N VAL A 212 -9.75 -0.15 9.90
CA VAL A 212 -9.51 1.15 9.24
C VAL A 212 -9.02 2.18 10.25
N GLU A 213 -9.67 2.30 11.42
CA GLU A 213 -9.26 3.21 12.49
C GLU A 213 -7.85 2.91 13.01
N ALA A 214 -7.54 1.63 13.25
CA ALA A 214 -6.21 1.21 13.72
C ALA A 214 -5.11 1.53 12.68
N LEU A 215 -5.37 1.27 11.41
CA LEU A 215 -4.41 1.56 10.32
C LEU A 215 -4.25 3.06 10.09
N ALA A 216 -5.34 3.83 10.17
CA ALA A 216 -5.29 5.28 10.08
C ALA A 216 -4.45 5.87 11.23
N HIS A 217 -4.66 5.40 12.45
CA HIS A 217 -3.83 5.79 13.60
C HIS A 217 -2.35 5.47 13.39
N GLN A 218 -2.03 4.29 12.81
CA GLN A 218 -0.65 3.92 12.47
C GLN A 218 -0.03 4.86 11.43
N LEU A 219 -0.86 5.41 10.52
CA LEU A 219 -0.46 6.38 9.50
C LEU A 219 -0.51 7.84 10.02
N GLU A 220 -0.76 8.06 11.31
CA GLU A 220 -0.97 9.38 11.91
C GLU A 220 -2.07 10.17 11.20
N ALA A 221 -3.13 9.50 10.77
CA ALA A 221 -4.21 10.06 9.99
C ALA A 221 -5.54 10.02 10.75
N THR A 222 -6.46 10.91 10.37
CA THR A 222 -7.84 10.95 10.90
C THR A 222 -8.80 10.36 9.87
N VAL A 223 -9.82 9.66 10.36
CA VAL A 223 -10.89 9.10 9.53
C VAL A 223 -12.13 9.98 9.68
N GLU A 224 -12.63 10.48 8.55
CA GLU A 224 -13.87 11.22 8.47
C GLU A 224 -14.88 10.41 7.65
N LYS A 225 -16.12 10.31 8.16
CA LYS A 225 -17.21 9.65 7.46
C LYS A 225 -18.29 10.68 7.16
N THR A 226 -18.63 10.84 5.89
CA THR A 226 -19.69 11.74 5.43
C THR A 226 -20.79 10.95 4.74
N SER A 227 -22.03 11.16 5.14
CA SER A 227 -23.21 10.59 4.49
C SER A 227 -24.06 11.72 3.91
N GLY A 228 -24.37 11.69 2.62
CA GLY A 228 -25.18 12.69 1.94
C GLY A 228 -26.66 12.31 1.84
N PRO A 229 -27.60 13.27 1.89
CA PRO A 229 -29.05 13.00 1.82
C PRO A 229 -29.54 12.64 0.40
N GLU A 230 -28.72 12.73 -0.64
CA GLU A 230 -29.10 12.45 -2.04
C GLU A 230 -28.48 11.17 -2.60
N GLY A 231 -28.36 10.11 -1.78
CA GLY A 231 -27.84 8.82 -2.27
C GLY A 231 -26.35 8.84 -2.58
N THR A 232 -25.61 9.86 -2.20
CA THR A 232 -24.17 9.84 -2.23
C THR A 232 -23.68 8.96 -1.09
N GLY A 233 -23.01 7.86 -1.44
CA GLY A 233 -22.49 6.91 -0.50
C GLY A 233 -21.58 7.51 0.56
N ASP A 234 -21.30 6.73 1.57
CA ASP A 234 -20.40 7.08 2.66
C ASP A 234 -19.02 7.48 2.13
N ASP A 235 -18.74 8.78 2.05
CA ASP A 235 -17.39 9.28 1.77
C ASP A 235 -16.55 9.10 3.03
N GLN A 236 -15.63 8.15 3.01
CA GLN A 236 -14.65 7.99 4.09
C GLN A 236 -13.33 8.60 3.65
N CYS A 237 -12.96 9.72 4.23
CA CYS A 237 -11.67 10.37 3.98
C CYS A 237 -10.72 10.07 5.13
N THR A 238 -9.54 9.56 4.78
CA THR A 238 -8.42 9.40 5.71
C THR A 238 -7.38 10.44 5.34
N ARG A 239 -7.17 11.42 6.21
CA ARG A 239 -6.24 12.53 5.99
C ARG A 239 -5.09 12.48 6.96
N ASN A 240 -3.86 12.57 6.47
CA ASN A 240 -2.67 12.82 7.27
C ASN A 240 -2.18 14.27 7.04
N GLN A 241 -1.94 15.01 8.12
CA GLN A 241 -1.22 16.27 8.11
C GLN A 241 0.15 16.01 8.75
N ARG A 242 1.18 15.72 7.96
CA ARG A 242 2.55 15.72 8.48
C ARG A 242 2.91 17.13 8.88
N ALA A 243 3.00 17.39 10.16
CA ALA A 243 3.70 18.56 10.68
C ALA A 243 5.14 18.54 10.13
N ASN A 244 5.54 19.64 9.52
CA ASN A 244 6.85 19.90 8.95
C ASN A 244 7.95 19.56 9.98
N SER A 245 8.49 18.33 9.95
CA SER A 245 9.70 17.98 10.70
C SER A 245 10.84 17.87 9.71
N ASP A 246 11.63 18.94 9.69
CA ASP A 246 12.96 19.11 9.12
C ASP A 246 13.68 17.83 8.68
N TRP A 247 13.77 17.66 7.37
CA TRP A 247 14.85 16.90 6.75
C TRP A 247 15.90 17.91 6.26
N ARG A 248 16.92 18.16 7.10
CA ARG A 248 18.22 18.69 6.67
C ARG A 248 19.22 17.55 6.53
#